data_366b1ef92dffd45e79f7c0d62add950c
#
_entry.id   366b1ef92dffd45e79f7c0d62add950c
#
_cell.length_a   1.000
_cell.length_b   1.000
_cell.length_c   1.000
_cell.angle_alpha   90.00
_cell.angle_beta   90.00
_cell.angle_gamma   90.00
#
_symmetry.space_group_name_H-M   'P 1'
#
loop_
_entity.id
_entity.type
_entity.pdbx_description
1 polymer ?
#
loop_
_entity_poly.entity_id
_entity_poly.type
_entity_poly.pdbx_seq_one_letter_code
_entity_poly.pdbx_strand_id
1 'polypeptide(L)'
;MQKKVVIYTLSTCGWCKRTKKLLDENGIAYECHDVDTLAGEERKRAMAEAARWNPRSSFPTIVIDDGATVIVGYDEAKIREALGL
;
A
#
# COMPACT_ATOMS: atom_id res chain seq x y z
N MET A 1 10.60 15.41 -7.65
CA MET A 1 10.98 14.02 -7.42
C MET A 1 9.78 13.23 -6.89
N GLN A 2 9.64 12.00 -7.36
CA GLN A 2 8.55 11.14 -6.92
C GLN A 2 8.81 10.62 -5.51
N LYS A 3 7.77 10.61 -4.68
CA LYS A 3 7.85 10.03 -3.34
C LYS A 3 7.92 8.51 -3.43
N LYS A 4 8.56 7.89 -2.44
CA LYS A 4 8.61 6.44 -2.35
C LYS A 4 7.25 5.93 -1.86
N VAL A 5 6.66 5.00 -2.61
CA VAL A 5 5.35 4.44 -2.29
C VAL A 5 5.45 2.94 -2.16
N VAL A 6 5.04 2.42 -1.01
CA VAL A 6 4.97 0.98 -0.75
C VAL A 6 3.53 0.67 -0.35
N ILE A 7 2.94 -0.34 -0.97
CA ILE A 7 1.59 -0.75 -0.64
C ILE A 7 1.56 -2.23 -0.22
N TYR A 8 0.79 -2.50 0.83
CA TYR A 8 0.53 -3.86 1.31
C TYR A 8 -0.90 -4.20 0.97
N THR A 9 -1.08 -5.28 0.23
CA THR A 9 -2.36 -5.61 -0.40
C THR A 9 -2.70 -7.09 -0.28
N LEU A 10 -3.93 -7.41 -0.66
CA LEU A 10 -4.36 -8.79 -0.89
C LEU A 10 -4.73 -8.91 -2.37
N SER A 11 -4.33 -9.99 -3.01
CA SER A 11 -4.56 -10.17 -4.45
C SER A 11 -6.06 -10.20 -4.81
N THR A 12 -6.91 -10.59 -3.85
CA THR A 12 -8.37 -10.67 -4.03
C THR A 12 -9.12 -9.43 -3.56
N CYS A 13 -8.42 -8.43 -3.03
CA CYS A 13 -9.03 -7.24 -2.47
C CYS A 13 -9.42 -6.24 -3.56
N GLY A 14 -10.69 -5.91 -3.67
CA GLY A 14 -11.18 -4.95 -4.66
C GLY A 14 -10.65 -3.54 -4.45
N TRP A 15 -10.56 -3.09 -3.19
CA TRP A 15 -10.03 -1.78 -2.86
C TRP A 15 -8.53 -1.69 -3.13
N CYS A 16 -7.80 -2.79 -2.94
CA CYS A 16 -6.38 -2.87 -3.29
C CYS A 16 -6.20 -2.71 -4.80
N LYS A 17 -7.06 -3.35 -5.59
CA LYS A 17 -7.03 -3.21 -7.04
C LYS A 17 -7.31 -1.79 -7.49
N ARG A 18 -8.24 -1.11 -6.84
CA ARG A 18 -8.53 0.30 -7.13
C ARG A 18 -7.35 1.20 -6.78
N THR A 19 -6.66 0.92 -5.68
CA THR A 19 -5.45 1.65 -5.29
C THR A 19 -4.38 1.52 -6.36
N LYS A 20 -4.11 0.30 -6.80
CA LYS A 20 -3.14 0.04 -7.87
C LYS A 20 -3.51 0.78 -9.15
N LYS A 21 -4.77 0.72 -9.53
CA LYS A 21 -5.27 1.40 -10.72
C LYS A 21 -5.07 2.90 -10.64
N LEU A 22 -5.39 3.51 -9.51
CA LEU A 22 -5.21 4.95 -9.31
C LEU A 22 -3.73 5.35 -9.46
N LEU A 23 -2.83 4.59 -8.86
CA LEU A 23 -1.40 4.85 -8.95
C LEU A 23 -0.88 4.66 -10.39
N ASP A 24 -1.31 3.59 -11.05
CA ASP A 24 -0.91 3.31 -12.43
C ASP A 24 -1.39 4.38 -13.39
N GLU A 25 -2.64 4.83 -13.25
CA GLU A 25 -3.22 5.85 -14.11
C GLU A 25 -2.52 7.20 -13.98
N ASN A 26 -1.94 7.47 -12.82
CA ASN A 26 -1.23 8.72 -12.56
C ASN A 26 0.29 8.59 -12.73
N GLY A 27 0.76 7.46 -13.26
CA GLY A 27 2.18 7.27 -13.52
C GLY A 27 3.04 7.17 -12.26
N ILE A 28 2.44 6.77 -11.13
CA ILE A 28 3.16 6.65 -9.86
C ILE A 28 3.80 5.26 -9.78
N ALA A 29 5.10 5.20 -9.64
CA ALA A 29 5.79 3.94 -9.38
C ALA A 29 5.62 3.57 -7.91
N TYR A 30 5.40 2.30 -7.62
CA TYR A 30 5.20 1.82 -6.26
C TYR A 30 5.70 0.39 -6.12
N GLU A 31 6.05 0.01 -4.90
CA GLU A 31 6.38 -1.35 -4.54
C GLU A 31 5.13 -1.98 -3.94
N CYS A 32 4.71 -3.12 -4.47
CA CYS A 32 3.49 -3.79 -4.04
C CYS A 32 3.79 -5.15 -3.42
N HIS A 33 3.23 -5.39 -2.24
CA HIS A 33 3.33 -6.67 -1.56
C HIS A 33 1.93 -7.26 -1.38
N ASP A 34 1.55 -8.19 -2.27
CA ASP A 34 0.33 -8.99 -2.11
C ASP A 34 0.64 -10.09 -1.09
N VAL A 35 0.34 -9.82 0.19
CA VAL A 35 0.78 -10.68 1.29
C VAL A 35 0.18 -12.09 1.25
N ASP A 36 -0.97 -12.25 0.61
CA ASP A 36 -1.62 -13.55 0.47
C ASP A 36 -0.96 -14.44 -0.60
N THR A 37 -0.14 -13.87 -1.48
CA THR A 37 0.59 -14.65 -2.49
C THR A 37 1.98 -15.05 -2.02
N LEU A 38 2.42 -14.53 -0.90
CA LEU A 38 3.70 -14.88 -0.31
C LEU A 38 3.56 -16.11 0.58
N ALA A 39 4.66 -16.80 0.85
CA ALA A 39 4.66 -18.00 1.68
C ALA A 39 5.83 -17.98 2.66
N GLY A 40 5.70 -18.74 3.76
CA GLY A 40 6.75 -18.94 4.74
C GLY A 40 7.24 -17.64 5.36
N GLU A 41 8.55 -17.48 5.43
CA GLU A 41 9.17 -16.31 6.07
C GLU A 41 8.88 -15.01 5.36
N GLU A 42 8.74 -15.03 4.04
CA GLU A 42 8.41 -13.82 3.27
C GLU A 42 7.04 -13.29 3.65
N ARG A 43 6.07 -14.18 3.82
CA ARG A 43 4.73 -13.80 4.26
C ARG A 43 4.75 -13.24 5.67
N LYS A 44 5.44 -13.89 6.58
CA LYS A 44 5.59 -13.42 7.96
C LYS A 44 6.19 -12.02 8.00
N ARG A 45 7.24 -11.81 7.19
CA ARG A 45 7.94 -10.54 7.13
C ARG A 45 7.05 -9.43 6.60
N ALA A 46 6.34 -9.71 5.50
CA ALA A 46 5.42 -8.75 4.91
C ALA A 46 4.26 -8.40 5.84
N MET A 47 3.71 -9.41 6.53
CA MET A 47 2.63 -9.18 7.50
C MET A 47 3.11 -8.35 8.69
N ALA A 48 4.32 -8.61 9.18
CA ALA A 48 4.91 -7.85 10.28
C ALA A 48 5.15 -6.39 9.87
N GLU A 49 5.66 -6.18 8.67
CA GLU A 49 5.87 -4.84 8.13
C GLU A 49 4.55 -4.08 7.99
N ALA A 50 3.53 -4.73 7.44
CA ALA A 50 2.21 -4.12 7.29
C ALA A 50 1.62 -3.77 8.67
N ALA A 51 1.74 -4.66 9.64
CA ALA A 51 1.24 -4.44 11.00
C ALA A 51 1.96 -3.30 11.72
N ARG A 52 3.23 -3.08 11.38
CA ARG A 52 4.01 -1.96 11.92
C ARG A 52 3.36 -0.63 11.57
N TRP A 53 2.89 -0.49 10.32
CA TRP A 53 2.26 0.73 9.84
C TRP A 53 0.76 0.78 10.11
N ASN A 54 0.13 -0.39 10.16
CA ASN A 54 -1.31 -0.52 10.38
C ASN A 54 -1.58 -1.69 11.34
N PRO A 55 -1.64 -1.43 12.65
CA PRO A 55 -1.89 -2.49 13.64
C PRO A 55 -3.20 -3.25 13.44
N ARG A 56 -4.16 -2.65 12.74
CA ARG A 56 -5.44 -3.31 12.44
C ARG A 56 -5.31 -4.38 11.35
N SER A 57 -4.18 -4.41 10.67
CA SER A 57 -3.91 -5.37 9.59
C SER A 57 -4.99 -5.42 8.51
N SER A 58 -5.56 -4.26 8.20
CA SER A 58 -6.52 -4.14 7.11
C SER A 58 -5.80 -3.73 5.82
N PHE A 59 -6.43 -3.96 4.67
CA PHE A 59 -5.82 -3.68 3.37
C PHE A 59 -6.73 -2.83 2.50
N PRO A 60 -6.15 -2.00 1.63
CA PRO A 60 -4.72 -1.76 1.45
C PRO A 60 -4.13 -0.91 2.58
N THR A 61 -2.82 -1.05 2.80
CA THR A 61 -2.04 -0.16 3.66
C THR A 61 -1.02 0.51 2.75
N ILE A 62 -1.03 1.83 2.71
CA ILE A 62 -0.17 2.61 1.81
C ILE A 62 0.82 3.39 2.66
N VAL A 63 2.11 3.15 2.41
CA VAL A 63 3.21 3.78 3.15
C VAL A 63 3.98 4.67 2.20
N ILE A 64 4.03 5.96 2.50
CA ILE A 64 4.69 6.96 1.66
C ILE A 64 5.89 7.53 2.40
N ASP A 65 7.04 7.60 1.71
CA ASP A 65 8.30 8.10 2.24
C ASP A 65 8.69 7.46 3.58
N ASP A 66 8.74 6.12 3.58
CA ASP A 66 9.17 5.31 4.73
C ASP A 66 8.39 5.61 6.02
N GLY A 67 7.12 5.95 5.88
CA GLY A 67 6.24 6.17 7.02
C GLY A 67 5.95 7.62 7.35
N ALA A 68 6.44 8.56 6.55
CA ALA A 68 6.08 9.97 6.73
C ALA A 68 4.56 10.16 6.61
N THR A 69 3.94 9.38 5.72
CA THR A 69 2.48 9.34 5.59
C THR A 69 2.05 7.88 5.47
N VAL A 70 1.06 7.49 6.27
CA VAL A 70 0.46 6.14 6.19
C VAL A 70 -1.03 6.31 5.96
N ILE A 71 -1.54 5.67 4.91
CA ILE A 71 -2.97 5.71 4.58
C ILE A 71 -3.52 4.29 4.72
N VAL A 72 -4.53 4.13 5.54
CA VAL A 72 -5.20 2.85 5.79
C VAL A 72 -6.51 2.81 5.00
N GLY A 73 -6.63 1.81 4.13
CA GLY A 73 -7.80 1.67 3.27
C GLY A 73 -7.68 2.51 2.00
N TYR A 74 -8.66 2.38 1.12
CA TYR A 74 -8.72 3.18 -0.09
C TYR A 74 -9.39 4.51 0.20
N ASP A 75 -8.61 5.57 0.15
CA ASP A 75 -9.10 6.94 0.31
C ASP A 75 -8.45 7.78 -0.78
N GLU A 76 -9.18 7.94 -1.87
CA GLU A 76 -8.67 8.63 -3.05
C GLU A 76 -8.20 10.05 -2.73
N ALA A 77 -8.97 10.79 -1.94
CA ALA A 77 -8.63 12.17 -1.60
C ALA A 77 -7.31 12.26 -0.83
N LYS A 78 -7.13 11.39 0.16
CA LYS A 78 -5.89 11.34 0.94
C LYS A 78 -4.70 10.90 0.11
N ILE A 79 -4.90 9.92 -0.78
CA ILE A 79 -3.84 9.43 -1.67
C ILE A 79 -3.40 10.55 -2.61
N ARG A 80 -4.35 11.25 -3.23
CA ARG A 80 -4.04 12.36 -4.13
C ARG A 80 -3.33 13.49 -3.40
N GLU A 81 -3.81 13.86 -2.23
CA GLU A 81 -3.18 14.91 -1.44
C GLU A 81 -1.75 14.55 -1.06
N ALA A 82 -1.53 13.34 -0.58
CA ALA A 82 -0.21 12.88 -0.16
C ALA A 82 0.80 12.82 -1.30
N LEU A 83 0.34 12.54 -2.53
CA LEU A 83 1.20 12.39 -3.71
C LEU A 83 1.21 13.63 -4.61
N GLY A 84 0.49 14.67 -4.26
CA GLY A 84 0.44 15.90 -5.04
C GLY A 84 -0.31 15.75 -6.37
N LEU A 85 -1.29 14.88 -6.39
CA LEU A 85 -2.08 14.63 -7.60
C LEU A 85 -3.29 15.57 -7.71
#